data_95e092c3cae06df690ade76a30cf31b1
#
_entry.id   95e092c3cae06df690ade76a30cf31b1
#
_cell.length_a   1.000
_cell.length_b   1.000
_cell.length_c   1.000
_cell.angle_alpha   90.00
_cell.angle_beta   90.00
_cell.angle_gamma   90.00
#
_symmetry.space_group_name_H-M   'P 1'
#
loop_
_entity.id
_entity.type
_entity.pdbx_description
1 polymer ?
#
loop_
_entity_poly.entity_id
_entity_poly.type
_entity_poly.pdbx_seq_one_letter_code
_entity_poly.pdbx_strand_id
1 'polypeptide(L)'
;MEVDYMSTEPVIKSQIDFDKDKFYVADNFLPEDQFLELQKSLVWNTNFPFYMVQNVGTDKRVSTSESYEKEIVNNWSWFSTHTLYQWDVPCSEYFDSIQKIFLPIFYKMGVMNSLIRMKVNFYPHTTEIHEHSPHQDTSAFIKAALFSLNTCDGFTRMHDGSKIDSVANRVVFFDGSQLHNSSTTTNAMARYNINFNI
;
A
#
# COMPACT_ATOMS: atom_id res chain seq x y z
N MET A 1 -11.57 -18.70 4.34
CA MET A 1 -10.09 -18.59 4.38
C MET A 1 -9.74 -17.83 5.66
N GLU A 2 -8.90 -18.39 6.49
CA GLU A 2 -8.58 -17.82 7.80
C GLU A 2 -7.59 -16.67 7.61
N VAL A 3 -7.94 -15.47 8.09
CA VAL A 3 -7.00 -14.36 8.20
C VAL A 3 -6.08 -14.69 9.36
N ASP A 4 -4.82 -14.95 9.07
CA ASP A 4 -3.85 -15.24 10.12
C ASP A 4 -3.43 -13.91 10.78
N TYR A 5 -4.14 -13.55 11.87
CA TYR A 5 -3.75 -12.41 12.71
C TYR A 5 -2.55 -12.83 13.57
N MET A 6 -1.41 -12.29 13.24
CA MET A 6 -0.24 -12.44 14.09
C MET A 6 -0.46 -11.68 15.41
N SER A 7 -0.08 -12.29 16.52
CA SER A 7 -0.24 -11.75 17.88
C SER A 7 0.46 -10.39 18.03
N THR A 8 -0.04 -9.55 18.92
CA THR A 8 0.41 -8.18 19.21
C THR A 8 1.85 -8.05 19.78
N GLU A 9 2.59 -9.15 19.92
CA GLU A 9 4.02 -9.07 20.21
C GLU A 9 4.79 -8.64 18.94
N PRO A 10 5.85 -7.81 19.07
CA PRO A 10 6.55 -7.31 17.90
C PRO A 10 6.95 -8.47 17.00
N VAL A 11 6.39 -8.47 15.79
CA VAL A 11 6.48 -9.48 14.73
C VAL A 11 7.92 -9.83 14.32
N ILE A 12 8.90 -9.11 14.86
CA ILE A 12 10.34 -9.22 14.59
C ILE A 12 10.92 -10.64 14.80
N LYS A 13 10.16 -11.58 15.38
CA LYS A 13 10.70 -12.89 15.80
C LYS A 13 10.24 -14.10 14.99
N SER A 14 9.21 -14.02 14.17
CA SER A 14 8.72 -15.17 13.42
C SER A 14 9.01 -15.06 11.92
N GLN A 15 9.63 -16.07 11.34
CA GLN A 15 9.64 -16.19 9.88
C GLN A 15 8.22 -16.51 9.42
N ILE A 16 7.74 -15.76 8.42
CA ILE A 16 6.48 -16.07 7.75
C ILE A 16 6.76 -17.11 6.67
N ASP A 17 6.16 -18.27 6.80
CA ASP A 17 6.07 -19.23 5.70
C ASP A 17 5.02 -18.70 4.71
N PHE A 18 5.49 -17.97 3.71
CA PHE A 18 4.64 -17.18 2.82
C PHE A 18 3.91 -18.10 1.82
N ASP A 19 2.63 -18.30 2.06
CA ASP A 19 1.72 -18.97 1.14
C ASP A 19 1.09 -17.93 0.20
N LYS A 20 1.22 -18.13 -1.13
CA LYS A 20 0.71 -17.22 -2.15
C LYS A 20 -0.82 -17.03 -2.14
N ASP A 21 -1.55 -17.98 -1.58
CA ASP A 21 -3.01 -17.94 -1.50
C ASP A 21 -3.53 -17.34 -0.19
N LYS A 22 -2.61 -16.85 0.66
CA LYS A 22 -2.93 -16.22 1.93
C LYS A 22 -2.41 -14.79 1.99
N PHE A 23 -2.95 -14.04 2.93
CA PHE A 23 -2.41 -12.75 3.33
C PHE A 23 -2.24 -12.74 4.86
N TYR A 24 -1.23 -11.98 5.31
CA TYR A 24 -0.83 -11.92 6.71
C TYR A 24 -0.93 -10.50 7.20
N VAL A 25 -1.66 -10.28 8.28
CA VAL A 25 -1.88 -8.96 8.86
C VAL A 25 -1.16 -8.85 10.19
N ALA A 26 -0.43 -7.75 10.39
CA ALA A 26 0.17 -7.43 11.67
C ALA A 26 -0.15 -5.99 12.06
N ASP A 27 -0.70 -5.83 13.26
CA ASP A 27 -0.95 -4.53 13.89
C ASP A 27 0.23 -4.11 14.75
N ASN A 28 0.36 -2.79 15.01
CA ASN A 28 1.46 -2.22 15.79
C ASN A 28 2.84 -2.70 15.29
N PHE A 29 3.00 -2.70 13.97
CA PHE A 29 4.15 -3.32 13.29
C PHE A 29 5.47 -2.64 13.63
N LEU A 30 5.48 -1.31 13.73
CA LEU A 30 6.65 -0.55 14.15
C LEU A 30 6.52 -0.14 15.63
N PRO A 31 7.63 0.05 16.35
CA PRO A 31 7.62 0.80 17.59
C PRO A 31 6.92 2.15 17.43
N GLU A 32 6.18 2.59 18.45
CA GLU A 32 5.33 3.78 18.35
C GLU A 32 6.11 5.04 17.98
N ASP A 33 7.29 5.23 18.56
CA ASP A 33 8.17 6.37 18.29
C ASP A 33 8.62 6.41 16.81
N GLN A 34 9.01 5.27 16.24
CA GLN A 34 9.38 5.17 14.83
C GLN A 34 8.16 5.40 13.91
N PHE A 35 7.01 4.88 14.29
CA PHE A 35 5.78 5.10 13.54
C PHE A 35 5.37 6.58 13.52
N LEU A 36 5.44 7.26 14.67
CA LEU A 36 5.15 8.69 14.77
C LEU A 36 6.12 9.55 13.94
N GLU A 37 7.41 9.24 13.95
CA GLU A 37 8.39 9.94 13.08
C GLU A 37 8.11 9.72 11.59
N LEU A 38 7.70 8.50 11.22
CA LEU A 38 7.29 8.20 9.85
C LEU A 38 6.05 9.01 9.43
N GLN A 39 5.03 9.10 10.29
CA GLN A 39 3.85 9.94 10.03
C GLN A 39 4.21 11.42 9.89
N LYS A 40 5.09 11.95 10.76
CA LYS A 40 5.57 13.34 10.66
C LYS A 40 6.26 13.60 9.32
N SER A 41 7.05 12.64 8.86
CA SER A 41 7.82 12.77 7.62
C SER A 41 6.96 12.69 6.35
N LEU A 42 5.88 11.89 6.36
CA LEU A 42 5.12 11.56 5.15
C LEU A 42 3.71 12.15 5.14
N VAL A 43 3.01 12.12 6.28
CA VAL A 43 1.58 12.51 6.34
C VAL A 43 1.43 13.96 6.77
N TRP A 44 2.21 14.40 7.76
CA TRP A 44 2.13 15.75 8.33
C TRP A 44 3.15 16.74 7.75
N ASN A 45 4.02 16.26 6.87
CA ASN A 45 4.99 17.10 6.16
C ASN A 45 4.34 17.72 4.93
N THR A 46 3.99 18.99 5.02
CA THR A 46 3.39 19.74 3.90
C THR A 46 4.30 19.89 2.67
N ASN A 47 5.59 19.61 2.83
CA ASN A 47 6.57 19.64 1.74
C ASN A 47 6.81 18.25 1.12
N PHE A 48 6.20 17.16 1.65
CA PHE A 48 6.31 15.85 1.04
C PHE A 48 5.51 15.83 -0.27
N PRO A 49 6.17 15.64 -1.44
CA PRO A 49 5.49 15.78 -2.72
C PRO A 49 4.68 14.54 -3.06
N PHE A 50 3.46 14.74 -3.54
CA PHE A 50 2.63 13.71 -4.15
C PHE A 50 2.33 14.06 -5.60
N TYR A 51 2.41 13.08 -6.47
CA TYR A 51 2.14 13.23 -7.91
C TYR A 51 0.85 12.52 -8.25
N MET A 52 -0.08 13.24 -8.88
CA MET A 52 -1.38 12.71 -9.26
C MET A 52 -1.25 11.67 -10.36
N VAL A 53 -1.93 10.54 -10.17
CA VAL A 53 -2.05 9.46 -11.15
C VAL A 53 -3.53 9.26 -11.44
N GLN A 54 -3.90 9.36 -12.70
CA GLN A 54 -5.25 9.05 -13.16
C GLN A 54 -5.40 7.52 -13.26
N ASN A 55 -6.61 7.03 -13.00
CA ASN A 55 -7.00 5.63 -13.17
C ASN A 55 -6.23 4.65 -12.27
N VAL A 56 -6.77 4.44 -11.08
CA VAL A 56 -6.29 3.42 -10.15
C VAL A 56 -6.64 2.04 -10.69
N GLY A 57 -5.63 1.20 -10.89
CA GLY A 57 -5.82 -0.22 -11.22
C GLY A 57 -6.10 -0.56 -12.67
N THR A 58 -6.08 0.39 -13.59
CA THR A 58 -6.18 0.09 -15.02
C THR A 58 -4.79 0.01 -15.65
N ASP A 59 -4.37 -1.19 -16.02
CA ASP A 59 -3.19 -1.43 -16.86
C ASP A 59 -3.45 -1.06 -18.34
N LYS A 60 -4.68 -0.73 -18.66
CA LYS A 60 -5.06 -0.26 -19.96
C LYS A 60 -4.79 1.24 -20.02
N ARG A 61 -3.67 1.60 -20.60
CA ARG A 61 -3.54 2.90 -21.26
C ARG A 61 -4.69 2.97 -22.27
N VAL A 62 -5.77 3.61 -21.85
CA VAL A 62 -6.97 3.73 -22.67
C VAL A 62 -6.60 4.56 -23.89
N SER A 63 -6.46 3.90 -25.01
CA SER A 63 -6.00 4.49 -26.27
C SER A 63 -7.14 5.07 -27.11
N THR A 64 -8.38 5.11 -26.58
CA THR A 64 -9.53 5.66 -27.31
C THR A 64 -10.16 6.82 -26.55
N SER A 65 -10.46 7.89 -27.27
CA SER A 65 -11.07 9.12 -26.73
C SER A 65 -12.38 8.90 -25.96
N GLU A 66 -13.20 7.91 -26.38
CA GLU A 66 -14.49 7.62 -25.73
C GLU A 66 -14.36 7.02 -24.32
N SER A 67 -13.35 6.20 -24.09
CA SER A 67 -13.13 5.61 -22.76
C SER A 67 -12.48 6.63 -21.80
N TYR A 68 -11.66 7.54 -22.33
CA TYR A 68 -11.05 8.62 -21.58
C TYR A 68 -12.11 9.62 -21.06
N GLU A 69 -13.09 9.98 -21.89
CA GLU A 69 -14.18 10.86 -21.48
C GLU A 69 -15.10 10.24 -20.41
N LYS A 70 -15.35 8.92 -20.47
CA LYS A 70 -16.14 8.21 -19.46
C LYS A 70 -15.42 8.07 -18.11
N GLU A 71 -14.11 7.96 -18.12
CA GLU A 71 -13.29 7.86 -16.88
C GLU A 71 -13.05 9.22 -16.23
N ILE A 72 -12.97 10.31 -17.00
CA ILE A 72 -12.90 11.69 -16.47
C ILE A 72 -14.17 12.07 -15.70
N VAL A 73 -15.32 11.49 -16.04
CA VAL A 73 -16.57 11.72 -15.31
C VAL A 73 -16.56 11.12 -13.89
N ASN A 74 -15.72 10.14 -13.62
CA ASN A 74 -15.53 9.59 -12.29
C ASN A 74 -14.43 10.36 -11.56
N ASN A 75 -14.78 11.50 -10.97
CA ASN A 75 -13.86 12.39 -10.24
C ASN A 75 -13.21 11.78 -8.98
N TRP A 76 -13.44 10.50 -8.68
CA TRP A 76 -12.83 9.74 -7.61
C TRP A 76 -11.79 8.69 -8.09
N SER A 77 -11.73 8.37 -9.39
CA SER A 77 -10.83 7.33 -9.94
C SER A 77 -9.41 7.87 -10.15
N TRP A 78 -8.84 8.46 -9.12
CA TRP A 78 -7.47 8.92 -9.10
C TRP A 78 -6.85 8.69 -7.73
N PHE A 79 -5.54 8.71 -7.68
CA PHE A 79 -4.77 8.73 -6.44
C PHE A 79 -3.50 9.56 -6.67
N SER A 80 -2.80 9.88 -5.60
CA SER A 80 -1.47 10.45 -5.73
C SER A 80 -0.44 9.48 -5.18
N THR A 81 0.74 9.50 -5.72
CA THR A 81 1.84 8.64 -5.29
C THR A 81 3.16 9.39 -5.28
N HIS A 82 4.07 8.95 -4.41
CA HIS A 82 5.46 9.34 -4.41
C HIS A 82 6.31 8.08 -4.47
N THR A 83 6.96 7.86 -5.61
CA THR A 83 7.85 6.71 -5.79
C THR A 83 9.17 6.96 -5.07
N LEU A 84 9.49 6.12 -4.08
CA LEU A 84 10.72 6.18 -3.32
C LEU A 84 11.85 5.39 -4.00
N TYR A 85 11.49 4.25 -4.58
CA TYR A 85 12.44 3.33 -5.23
C TYR A 85 11.72 2.51 -6.30
N GLN A 86 12.39 2.29 -7.42
CA GLN A 86 11.86 1.46 -8.50
C GLN A 86 13.01 0.91 -9.37
N TRP A 87 13.00 -0.40 -9.63
CA TRP A 87 13.93 -1.08 -10.55
C TRP A 87 15.41 -0.74 -10.30
N ASP A 88 15.86 -1.03 -9.09
CA ASP A 88 17.23 -0.79 -8.62
C ASP A 88 17.68 0.68 -8.57
N VAL A 89 16.72 1.62 -8.67
CA VAL A 89 17.00 3.06 -8.65
C VAL A 89 16.28 3.73 -7.49
N PRO A 90 17.00 4.38 -6.55
CA PRO A 90 16.39 5.36 -5.63
C PRO A 90 15.81 6.54 -6.40
N CYS A 91 14.52 6.82 -6.18
CA CYS A 91 13.77 7.86 -6.91
C CYS A 91 13.47 9.10 -6.04
N SER A 92 13.87 9.08 -4.77
CA SER A 92 13.51 10.10 -3.80
C SER A 92 14.58 10.23 -2.71
N GLU A 93 14.78 11.45 -2.22
CA GLU A 93 15.62 11.73 -1.04
C GLU A 93 15.09 11.07 0.25
N TYR A 94 13.80 10.76 0.31
CA TYR A 94 13.17 10.08 1.45
C TYR A 94 13.44 8.56 1.47
N PHE A 95 13.96 7.98 0.38
CA PHE A 95 14.17 6.54 0.28
C PHE A 95 15.06 6.00 1.40
N ASP A 96 16.24 6.61 1.61
CA ASP A 96 17.23 6.11 2.56
C ASP A 96 16.73 6.06 4.01
N SER A 97 15.91 7.02 4.42
CA SER A 97 15.35 7.04 5.77
C SER A 97 14.29 5.95 5.95
N ILE A 98 13.44 5.74 4.96
CA ILE A 98 12.33 4.79 5.03
C ILE A 98 12.80 3.35 4.88
N GLN A 99 13.73 3.07 3.94
CA GLN A 99 14.26 1.72 3.76
C GLN A 99 14.93 1.19 5.03
N LYS A 100 15.65 2.03 5.77
CA LYS A 100 16.33 1.65 7.03
C LYS A 100 15.36 1.19 8.12
N ILE A 101 14.11 1.63 8.07
CA ILE A 101 13.07 1.20 9.00
C ILE A 101 12.54 -0.18 8.60
N PHE A 102 12.15 -0.37 7.34
CA PHE A 102 11.39 -1.55 6.92
C PHE A 102 12.23 -2.73 6.46
N LEU A 103 13.28 -2.49 5.64
CA LEU A 103 13.96 -3.60 4.98
C LEU A 103 14.67 -4.56 5.95
N PRO A 104 15.31 -4.11 7.05
CA PRO A 104 15.86 -5.02 8.02
C PRO A 104 14.82 -5.92 8.70
N ILE A 105 13.60 -5.39 8.91
CA ILE A 105 12.49 -6.15 9.49
C ILE A 105 12.02 -7.21 8.49
N PHE A 106 11.75 -6.82 7.25
CA PHE A 106 11.28 -7.71 6.19
C PHE A 106 12.28 -8.83 5.90
N TYR A 107 13.59 -8.51 5.92
CA TYR A 107 14.64 -9.51 5.77
C TYR A 107 14.62 -10.54 6.91
N LYS A 108 14.54 -10.07 8.17
CA LYS A 108 14.47 -10.96 9.35
C LYS A 108 13.22 -11.84 9.34
N MET A 109 12.11 -11.35 8.80
CA MET A 109 10.86 -12.11 8.68
C MET A 109 10.91 -13.13 7.52
N GLY A 110 11.94 -13.12 6.68
CA GLY A 110 12.04 -13.97 5.50
C GLY A 110 11.03 -13.65 4.39
N VAL A 111 10.38 -12.47 4.47
CA VAL A 111 9.40 -12.07 3.44
C VAL A 111 10.05 -11.38 2.25
N MET A 112 11.27 -10.87 2.40
CA MET A 112 11.98 -10.11 1.37
C MET A 112 13.21 -10.85 0.84
N ASN A 113 13.31 -10.94 -0.49
CA ASN A 113 14.52 -11.36 -1.19
C ASN A 113 15.22 -10.17 -1.87
N SER A 114 14.44 -9.27 -2.46
CA SER A 114 14.91 -8.04 -3.12
C SER A 114 13.82 -6.98 -3.05
N LEU A 115 14.20 -5.72 -3.08
CA LEU A 115 13.24 -4.62 -3.23
C LEU A 115 13.10 -4.30 -4.72
N ILE A 116 11.89 -4.35 -5.24
CA ILE A 116 11.57 -4.03 -6.63
C ILE A 116 10.98 -2.64 -6.73
N ARG A 117 10.05 -2.30 -5.82
CA ARG A 117 9.40 -1.00 -5.79
C ARG A 117 8.99 -0.62 -4.37
N MET A 118 9.11 0.65 -4.05
CA MET A 118 8.56 1.27 -2.85
C MET A 118 7.92 2.59 -3.20
N LYS A 119 6.67 2.80 -2.80
CA LYS A 119 5.95 4.05 -3.03
C LYS A 119 5.01 4.39 -1.89
N VAL A 120 4.85 5.69 -1.62
CA VAL A 120 3.83 6.22 -0.72
C VAL A 120 2.61 6.59 -1.55
N ASN A 121 1.43 6.13 -1.16
CA ASN A 121 0.17 6.41 -1.84
C ASN A 121 -0.73 7.29 -0.98
N PHE A 122 -1.48 8.13 -1.64
CA PHE A 122 -2.52 9.01 -1.12
C PHE A 122 -3.81 8.73 -1.90
N TYR A 123 -4.87 8.32 -1.22
CA TYR A 123 -6.21 8.18 -1.82
C TYR A 123 -7.13 9.24 -1.23
N PRO A 124 -7.91 9.96 -2.06
CA PRO A 124 -8.65 11.12 -1.61
C PRO A 124 -9.83 10.79 -0.69
N HIS A 125 -10.25 11.80 0.07
CA HIS A 125 -11.57 11.84 0.69
C HIS A 125 -12.66 11.96 -0.37
N THR A 126 -13.76 11.22 -0.17
CA THR A 126 -14.96 11.28 -1.00
C THR A 126 -16.21 11.24 -0.12
N THR A 127 -17.37 11.65 -0.62
CA THR A 127 -18.62 11.66 0.15
C THR A 127 -19.17 10.26 0.45
N GLU A 128 -18.77 9.27 -0.34
CA GLU A 128 -19.08 7.86 -0.16
C GLU A 128 -17.86 7.04 -0.53
N ILE A 129 -17.75 5.81 0.00
CA ILE A 129 -16.64 4.92 -0.33
C ILE A 129 -16.76 4.46 -1.79
N HIS A 130 -15.71 4.71 -2.56
CA HIS A 130 -15.53 4.16 -3.89
C HIS A 130 -14.40 3.13 -3.88
N GLU A 131 -14.67 1.95 -4.40
CA GLU A 131 -13.65 0.93 -4.66
C GLU A 131 -13.06 1.16 -6.05
N HIS A 132 -11.74 1.19 -6.14
CA HIS A 132 -11.05 1.28 -7.43
C HIS A 132 -11.09 -0.06 -8.16
N SER A 133 -10.76 -0.05 -9.45
CA SER A 133 -10.72 -1.27 -10.25
C SER A 133 -9.69 -2.27 -9.72
N PRO A 134 -10.01 -3.57 -9.67
CA PRO A 134 -9.05 -4.61 -9.31
C PRO A 134 -7.86 -4.64 -10.28
N HIS A 135 -6.67 -4.82 -9.73
CA HIS A 135 -5.43 -4.92 -10.48
C HIS A 135 -4.47 -5.92 -9.84
N GLN A 136 -3.43 -6.24 -10.57
CA GLN A 136 -2.25 -6.96 -10.10
C GLN A 136 -1.06 -5.99 -10.14
N ASP A 137 -0.16 -6.09 -9.18
CA ASP A 137 1.09 -5.30 -9.21
C ASP A 137 2.02 -5.77 -10.35
N THR A 138 1.97 -7.06 -10.65
CA THR A 138 2.72 -7.73 -11.72
C THR A 138 2.02 -9.03 -12.11
N SER A 139 2.29 -9.54 -13.31
CA SER A 139 1.78 -10.83 -13.77
C SER A 139 2.52 -12.05 -13.18
N ALA A 140 3.71 -11.85 -12.66
CA ALA A 140 4.49 -12.90 -12.00
C ALA A 140 4.32 -12.82 -10.48
N PHE A 141 4.47 -13.96 -9.79
CA PHE A 141 4.48 -14.01 -8.33
C PHE A 141 5.47 -13.00 -7.76
N ILE A 142 4.99 -12.14 -6.88
CA ILE A 142 5.78 -11.18 -6.14
C ILE A 142 5.16 -10.98 -4.76
N LYS A 143 5.98 -10.99 -3.73
CA LYS A 143 5.52 -10.60 -2.41
C LYS A 143 5.29 -9.09 -2.38
N ALA A 144 4.14 -8.69 -1.85
CA ALA A 144 3.80 -7.30 -1.62
C ALA A 144 3.57 -7.07 -0.12
N ALA A 145 3.92 -5.87 0.33
CA ALA A 145 3.56 -5.39 1.66
C ALA A 145 2.87 -4.03 1.53
N LEU A 146 1.74 -3.87 2.21
CA LEU A 146 1.02 -2.61 2.30
C LEU A 146 0.97 -2.15 3.75
N PHE A 147 1.65 -1.05 4.06
CA PHE A 147 1.74 -0.49 5.40
C PHE A 147 0.86 0.75 5.51
N SER A 148 -0.13 0.73 6.41
CA SER A 148 -1.09 1.82 6.62
C SER A 148 -0.51 2.90 7.53
N LEU A 149 -0.50 4.14 7.04
CA LEU A 149 0.01 5.31 7.77
C LEU A 149 -1.05 5.99 8.63
N ASN A 150 -2.34 5.73 8.40
CA ASN A 150 -3.44 6.27 9.19
C ASN A 150 -4.60 5.30 9.29
N THR A 151 -5.43 5.50 10.33
CA THR A 151 -6.70 4.81 10.46
C THR A 151 -7.78 5.59 9.73
N CYS A 152 -8.56 4.89 8.91
CA CYS A 152 -9.74 5.43 8.23
C CYS A 152 -10.67 4.27 7.82
N ASP A 153 -11.85 4.60 7.30
CA ASP A 153 -12.82 3.64 6.78
C ASP A 153 -12.49 3.09 5.38
N GLY A 154 -11.44 3.60 4.76
CA GLY A 154 -10.89 3.03 3.54
C GLY A 154 -10.21 1.68 3.79
N PHE A 155 -10.18 0.84 2.77
CA PHE A 155 -9.69 -0.54 2.87
C PHE A 155 -8.97 -1.01 1.58
N THR A 156 -8.36 -2.17 1.67
CA THR A 156 -7.90 -2.94 0.52
C THR A 156 -8.75 -4.21 0.42
N ARG A 157 -9.31 -4.48 -0.76
CA ARG A 157 -10.00 -5.74 -1.03
C ARG A 157 -9.02 -6.72 -1.65
N MET A 158 -8.98 -7.93 -1.13
CA MET A 158 -8.16 -9.04 -1.60
C MET A 158 -8.91 -9.88 -2.63
N HIS A 159 -8.19 -10.74 -3.34
CA HIS A 159 -8.72 -11.60 -4.41
C HIS A 159 -9.86 -12.52 -3.96
N ASP A 160 -9.91 -12.90 -2.70
CA ASP A 160 -10.95 -13.75 -2.10
C ASP A 160 -12.18 -12.95 -1.64
N GLY A 161 -12.19 -11.63 -1.85
CA GLY A 161 -13.25 -10.72 -1.41
C GLY A 161 -13.07 -10.16 0.00
N SER A 162 -12.07 -10.61 0.76
CA SER A 162 -11.79 -10.09 2.11
C SER A 162 -11.41 -8.61 2.08
N LYS A 163 -11.83 -7.87 3.10
CA LYS A 163 -11.47 -6.47 3.32
C LYS A 163 -10.40 -6.36 4.38
N ILE A 164 -9.33 -5.66 4.06
CA ILE A 164 -8.30 -5.27 5.04
C ILE A 164 -8.44 -3.77 5.31
N ASP A 165 -8.95 -3.44 6.48
CA ASP A 165 -9.17 -2.06 6.90
C ASP A 165 -7.85 -1.29 7.05
N SER A 166 -7.87 -0.01 6.72
CA SER A 166 -6.75 0.90 6.95
C SER A 166 -6.69 1.25 8.44
N VAL A 167 -5.77 0.61 9.15
CA VAL A 167 -5.48 0.87 10.57
C VAL A 167 -4.05 1.38 10.66
N ALA A 168 -3.85 2.48 11.36
CA ALA A 168 -2.51 3.07 11.58
C ALA A 168 -1.55 2.02 12.15
N ASN A 169 -0.32 1.98 11.61
CA ASN A 169 0.71 1.02 11.99
C ASN A 169 0.36 -0.47 11.74
N ARG A 170 -0.53 -0.72 10.76
CA ARG A 170 -0.86 -2.07 10.26
C ARG A 170 -0.08 -2.34 8.98
N VAL A 171 0.50 -3.53 8.87
CA VAL A 171 1.02 -4.06 7.60
C VAL A 171 0.19 -5.27 7.18
N VAL A 172 0.00 -5.43 5.88
CA VAL A 172 -0.49 -6.67 5.27
C VAL A 172 0.51 -7.14 4.23
N PHE A 173 0.88 -8.43 4.31
CA PHE A 173 1.70 -9.12 3.32
C PHE A 173 0.82 -10.02 2.47
N PHE A 174 1.01 -10.02 1.16
CA PHE A 174 0.21 -10.79 0.22
C PHE A 174 0.96 -11.03 -1.10
N ASP A 175 0.40 -11.87 -1.97
CA ASP A 175 0.90 -12.04 -3.33
C ASP A 175 0.40 -10.91 -4.23
N GLY A 176 1.30 -10.01 -4.64
CA GLY A 176 1.00 -8.89 -5.51
C GLY A 176 0.59 -9.29 -6.95
N SER A 177 0.73 -10.56 -7.33
CA SER A 177 0.20 -11.09 -8.57
C SER A 177 -1.27 -11.50 -8.49
N GLN A 178 -1.86 -11.52 -7.28
CA GLN A 178 -3.29 -11.72 -7.09
C GLN A 178 -4.06 -10.41 -7.27
N LEU A 179 -5.29 -10.52 -7.77
CA LEU A 179 -6.17 -9.36 -7.91
C LEU A 179 -6.46 -8.71 -6.56
N HIS A 180 -6.25 -7.43 -6.47
CA HIS A 180 -6.61 -6.62 -5.29
C HIS A 180 -6.97 -5.21 -5.72
N ASN A 181 -7.69 -4.49 -4.87
CA ASN A 181 -8.02 -3.09 -5.13
C ASN A 181 -8.05 -2.25 -3.85
N SER A 182 -7.80 -0.97 -4.03
CA SER A 182 -7.90 0.05 -2.97
C SER A 182 -9.27 0.70 -2.98
N SER A 183 -9.55 1.46 -1.92
CA SER A 183 -10.72 2.35 -1.85
C SER A 183 -10.33 3.77 -1.46
N THR A 184 -11.25 4.71 -1.69
CA THR A 184 -11.26 6.04 -1.09
C THR A 184 -11.58 5.97 0.40
N THR A 185 -11.72 7.11 1.07
CA THR A 185 -12.13 7.22 2.49
C THR A 185 -13.19 8.30 2.65
N THR A 186 -14.08 8.18 3.66
CA THR A 186 -15.11 9.19 3.97
C THR A 186 -14.92 9.86 5.32
N ASN A 187 -14.06 9.33 6.19
CA ASN A 187 -13.90 9.79 7.57
C ASN A 187 -12.50 10.32 7.91
N ALA A 188 -11.64 10.44 6.91
CA ALA A 188 -10.32 11.07 7.02
C ALA A 188 -10.06 11.97 5.82
N MET A 189 -9.13 12.92 5.92
CA MET A 189 -8.75 13.79 4.80
C MET A 189 -8.25 12.98 3.60
N ALA A 190 -7.52 11.92 3.86
CA ALA A 190 -7.09 10.95 2.88
C ALA A 190 -6.72 9.62 3.56
N ARG A 191 -6.60 8.58 2.77
CA ARG A 191 -6.00 7.30 3.15
C ARG A 191 -4.56 7.28 2.65
N TYR A 192 -3.62 7.04 3.58
CA TYR A 192 -2.19 6.98 3.28
C TYR A 192 -1.64 5.59 3.54
N ASN A 193 -0.81 5.10 2.64
CA ASN A 193 -0.06 3.86 2.86
C ASN A 193 1.28 3.86 2.12
N ILE A 194 2.18 2.96 2.53
CA ILE A 194 3.40 2.63 1.79
C ILE A 194 3.19 1.25 1.18
N ASN A 195 3.38 1.15 -0.13
CA ASN A 195 3.34 -0.11 -0.88
C ASN A 195 4.78 -0.54 -1.22
N PHE A 196 5.08 -1.80 -0.93
CA PHE A 196 6.34 -2.46 -1.24
C PHE A 196 6.08 -3.65 -2.15
N ASN A 197 6.90 -3.80 -3.19
CA ASN A 197 7.05 -5.04 -3.95
C ASN A 197 8.45 -5.59 -3.66
N ILE A 198 8.53 -6.80 -3.07
CA ILE A 198 9.71 -7.37 -2.43
C ILE A 198 9.93 -8.83 -2.76
#